data_d2baeab78e49f55ef7dd3ab44e3c6e11
#
_entry.id   d2baeab78e49f55ef7dd3ab44e3c6e11
#
_cell.length_a   1.000
_cell.length_b   1.000
_cell.length_c   1.000
_cell.angle_alpha   90.00
_cell.angle_beta   90.00
_cell.angle_gamma   90.00
#
_symmetry.space_group_name_H-M   'P 1'
#
loop_
_entity.id
_entity.type
_entity.pdbx_description
1 polymer ?
#
loop_
_entity_poly.entity_id
_entity_poly.type
_entity_poly.pdbx_seq_one_letter_code
_entity_poly.pdbx_strand_id
1 'polypeptide(L)'
;MNQTVDKQYCQSCGMPLRFDVEEYLGTNADHSCSDEYCYYCLKDGNYTVDISMNEMVDIWVKYTDKYNWYSGTDYTPQELRTLLNKRLPTLKRWRQKEMTQHVHYEAVNGVRTYIDQNLFHELDPEQLAEMVHLSFYHFRKVFRNVTGENIGTYIQRLRLEYIAHLLITTGQSIEEIGRQTNYPVSYTHLRAHETSAHL
;
A
#
# COMPACT_ATOMS: atom_id res chain seq x y z
N MET A 1 41.01 15.32 -21.40
CA MET A 1 39.90 15.99 -20.72
C MET A 1 38.81 14.95 -20.48
N ASN A 2 38.77 14.37 -19.28
CA ASN A 2 37.74 13.42 -18.89
C ASN A 2 36.47 14.23 -18.57
N GLN A 3 35.56 14.31 -19.51
CA GLN A 3 34.19 14.70 -19.20
C GLN A 3 33.60 13.58 -18.34
N THR A 4 33.43 13.83 -17.05
CA THR A 4 32.54 13.04 -16.19
C THR A 4 31.15 13.26 -16.72
N VAL A 5 30.70 12.39 -17.64
CA VAL A 5 29.27 12.31 -18.01
C VAL A 5 28.54 11.96 -16.71
N ASP A 6 27.73 12.88 -16.21
CA ASP A 6 26.86 12.60 -15.06
C ASP A 6 26.05 11.36 -15.39
N LYS A 7 26.38 10.23 -14.75
CA LYS A 7 25.70 8.95 -14.98
C LYS A 7 24.25 9.12 -14.55
N GLN A 8 23.33 9.17 -15.50
CA GLN A 8 21.91 9.09 -15.19
C GLN A 8 21.57 7.66 -14.78
N TYR A 9 20.68 7.53 -13.80
CA TYR A 9 20.29 6.23 -13.25
C TYR A 9 18.81 5.99 -13.47
N CYS A 10 18.44 4.75 -13.76
CA CYS A 10 17.07 4.32 -13.85
C CYS A 10 16.31 4.67 -12.56
N GLN A 11 15.23 5.43 -12.68
CA GLN A 11 14.43 5.94 -11.58
C GLN A 11 13.58 4.86 -10.86
N SER A 12 13.80 3.59 -11.22
CA SER A 12 13.22 2.41 -10.57
C SER A 12 14.27 1.54 -9.90
N CYS A 13 15.23 0.99 -10.65
CA CYS A 13 16.18 0.01 -10.13
C CYS A 13 17.55 0.58 -9.78
N GLY A 14 17.83 1.84 -10.08
CA GLY A 14 19.10 2.51 -9.78
C GLY A 14 20.29 2.07 -10.64
N MET A 15 20.08 1.32 -11.72
CA MET A 15 21.09 0.99 -12.69
C MET A 15 21.47 2.21 -13.54
N PRO A 16 22.74 2.37 -13.95
CA PRO A 16 23.10 3.39 -14.93
C PRO A 16 22.33 3.22 -16.24
N LEU A 17 21.79 4.29 -16.77
CA LEU A 17 21.17 4.30 -18.10
C LEU A 17 22.25 4.36 -19.18
N ARG A 18 22.04 3.60 -20.24
CA ARG A 18 22.96 3.50 -21.38
C ARG A 18 22.29 4.11 -22.60
N PHE A 19 22.43 5.41 -22.77
CA PHE A 19 21.89 6.14 -23.91
C PHE A 19 22.60 5.85 -25.23
N ASP A 20 23.74 5.17 -25.18
CA ASP A 20 24.49 4.69 -26.34
C ASP A 20 23.85 3.44 -26.97
N VAL A 21 22.90 2.80 -26.27
CA VAL A 21 22.20 1.59 -26.73
C VAL A 21 20.71 1.71 -26.41
N GLU A 22 19.90 2.13 -27.39
CA GLU A 22 18.45 2.36 -27.21
C GLU A 22 17.71 1.15 -26.66
N GLU A 23 18.14 -0.07 -27.01
CA GLU A 23 17.54 -1.32 -26.55
C GLU A 23 17.56 -1.51 -25.02
N TYR A 24 18.43 -0.75 -24.32
CA TYR A 24 18.50 -0.77 -22.86
C TYR A 24 17.63 0.29 -22.18
N LEU A 25 17.00 1.16 -22.96
CA LEU A 25 16.06 2.16 -22.44
C LEU A 25 14.65 1.57 -22.37
N GLY A 26 13.89 2.01 -21.39
CA GLY A 26 12.47 1.70 -21.30
C GLY A 26 11.67 2.45 -22.36
N THR A 27 10.40 2.10 -22.54
CA THR A 27 9.50 2.78 -23.46
C THR A 27 8.37 3.50 -22.72
N ASN A 28 8.09 4.72 -23.16
CA ASN A 28 6.96 5.52 -22.70
C ASN A 28 5.65 5.04 -23.34
N ALA A 29 4.51 5.59 -22.90
CA ALA A 29 3.18 5.21 -23.43
C ALA A 29 3.00 5.53 -24.94
N ASP A 30 3.76 6.48 -25.49
CA ASP A 30 3.81 6.83 -26.89
C ASP A 30 4.87 6.04 -27.68
N HIS A 31 5.44 5.00 -27.05
CA HIS A 31 6.52 4.16 -27.57
C HIS A 31 7.87 4.85 -27.79
N SER A 32 8.03 6.10 -27.40
CA SER A 32 9.33 6.76 -27.38
C SER A 32 10.24 6.16 -26.31
N CYS A 33 11.57 6.24 -26.50
CA CYS A 33 12.53 5.80 -25.48
C CYS A 33 12.44 6.69 -24.23
N SER A 34 12.49 6.04 -23.06
CA SER A 34 12.51 6.73 -21.79
C SER A 34 13.91 7.19 -21.44
N ASP A 35 14.04 8.44 -21.03
CA ASP A 35 15.28 9.02 -20.49
C ASP A 35 15.44 8.77 -18.98
N GLU A 36 14.44 8.19 -18.33
CA GLU A 36 14.40 7.98 -16.88
C GLU A 36 14.44 6.51 -16.45
N TYR A 37 14.03 5.60 -17.32
CA TYR A 37 13.86 4.19 -16.96
C TYR A 37 14.55 3.25 -17.94
N CYS A 38 15.09 2.16 -17.44
CA CYS A 38 15.65 1.11 -18.28
C CYS A 38 14.57 0.15 -18.79
N TYR A 39 14.88 -0.60 -19.82
CA TYR A 39 14.04 -1.62 -20.46
C TYR A 39 13.44 -2.63 -19.46
N TYR A 40 14.20 -3.03 -18.44
CA TYR A 40 13.71 -3.98 -17.42
C TYR A 40 12.68 -3.38 -16.47
N CYS A 41 12.56 -2.06 -16.42
CA CYS A 41 11.70 -1.39 -15.44
C CYS A 41 10.46 -0.75 -16.04
N LEU A 42 10.52 -0.27 -17.30
CA LEU A 42 9.41 0.41 -17.95
C LEU A 42 9.19 -0.12 -19.36
N LYS A 43 7.95 -0.47 -19.67
CA LYS A 43 7.51 -0.83 -21.02
C LYS A 43 6.15 -0.19 -21.30
N ASP A 44 6.06 0.49 -22.44
CA ASP A 44 4.84 1.15 -22.91
C ASP A 44 4.16 2.01 -21.81
N GLY A 45 4.98 2.76 -21.07
CA GLY A 45 4.56 3.63 -19.98
C GLY A 45 4.18 2.92 -18.67
N ASN A 46 4.30 1.59 -18.60
CA ASN A 46 3.94 0.82 -17.42
C ASN A 46 5.17 0.17 -16.79
N TYR A 47 5.19 0.07 -15.47
CA TYR A 47 6.21 -0.73 -14.80
C TYR A 47 6.04 -2.21 -15.16
N THR A 48 7.14 -2.85 -15.55
CA THR A 48 7.17 -4.26 -15.99
C THR A 48 6.82 -5.24 -14.88
N VAL A 49 7.06 -4.85 -13.62
CA VAL A 49 6.77 -5.64 -12.42
C VAL A 49 6.26 -4.75 -11.29
N ASP A 50 5.25 -5.23 -10.56
CA ASP A 50 4.79 -4.59 -9.31
C ASP A 50 5.41 -5.32 -8.11
N ILE A 51 6.51 -4.76 -7.62
CA ILE A 51 7.27 -5.29 -6.49
C ILE A 51 7.52 -4.19 -5.45
N SER A 52 7.88 -4.59 -4.24
CA SER A 52 8.36 -3.68 -3.20
C SER A 52 9.80 -3.23 -3.47
N MET A 53 10.22 -2.17 -2.78
CA MET A 53 11.59 -1.71 -2.82
C MET A 53 12.58 -2.77 -2.28
N ASN A 54 12.19 -3.50 -1.23
CA ASN A 54 13.00 -4.56 -0.65
C ASN A 54 13.21 -5.72 -1.63
N GLU A 55 12.15 -6.14 -2.33
CA GLU A 55 12.25 -7.16 -3.37
C GLU A 55 13.16 -6.72 -4.52
N MET A 56 13.13 -5.44 -4.90
CA MET A 56 14.07 -4.89 -5.89
C MET A 56 15.52 -4.99 -5.41
N VAL A 57 15.79 -4.67 -4.14
CA VAL A 57 17.12 -4.85 -3.53
C VAL A 57 17.54 -6.32 -3.57
N ASP A 58 16.65 -7.23 -3.17
CA ASP A 58 16.97 -8.66 -3.12
C ASP A 58 17.25 -9.24 -4.50
N ILE A 59 16.52 -8.80 -5.53
CA ILE A 59 16.77 -9.19 -6.92
C ILE A 59 18.20 -8.78 -7.34
N TRP A 60 18.59 -7.52 -7.11
CA TRP A 60 19.91 -7.07 -7.51
C TRP A 60 21.04 -7.70 -6.71
N VAL A 61 20.84 -7.92 -5.41
CA VAL A 61 21.81 -8.64 -4.57
C VAL A 61 22.00 -10.08 -5.06
N LYS A 62 20.90 -10.75 -5.48
CA LYS A 62 20.98 -12.09 -6.08
C LYS A 62 21.75 -12.09 -7.41
N TYR A 63 21.68 -11.00 -8.17
CA TYR A 63 22.34 -10.85 -9.47
C TYR A 63 23.45 -9.81 -9.43
N THR A 64 24.26 -9.78 -8.37
CA THR A 64 25.35 -8.82 -8.16
C THR A 64 26.34 -8.78 -9.34
N ASP A 65 26.69 -9.94 -9.89
CA ASP A 65 27.60 -10.03 -11.06
C ASP A 65 27.06 -9.29 -12.27
N LYS A 66 25.73 -9.42 -12.54
CA LYS A 66 25.08 -8.68 -13.62
C LYS A 66 25.06 -7.18 -13.32
N TYR A 67 24.76 -6.80 -12.09
CA TYR A 67 24.78 -5.38 -11.69
C TYR A 67 26.18 -4.80 -11.94
N ASN A 68 27.23 -5.47 -11.47
CA ASN A 68 28.62 -5.04 -11.63
C ASN A 68 29.01 -4.91 -13.11
N TRP A 69 28.61 -5.88 -13.93
CA TRP A 69 28.88 -5.85 -15.36
C TRP A 69 28.23 -4.61 -16.04
N TYR A 70 26.94 -4.33 -15.74
CA TYR A 70 26.23 -3.18 -16.31
C TYR A 70 26.76 -1.83 -15.80
N SER A 71 27.07 -1.75 -14.53
CA SER A 71 27.50 -0.48 -13.88
C SER A 71 28.99 -0.19 -14.03
N GLY A 72 29.79 -1.21 -14.42
CA GLY A 72 31.24 -1.12 -14.45
C GLY A 72 31.81 -1.02 -13.04
N THR A 73 31.27 -1.73 -12.08
CA THR A 73 31.67 -1.75 -10.67
C THR A 73 32.03 -3.16 -10.23
N ASP A 74 32.55 -3.30 -9.01
CA ASP A 74 32.94 -4.58 -8.43
C ASP A 74 32.45 -4.68 -6.98
N TYR A 75 31.16 -4.49 -6.77
CA TYR A 75 30.56 -4.59 -5.45
C TYR A 75 30.42 -6.06 -5.02
N THR A 76 30.67 -6.31 -3.75
CA THR A 76 30.18 -7.52 -3.09
C THR A 76 28.64 -7.42 -2.91
N PRO A 77 27.94 -8.56 -2.72
CA PRO A 77 26.49 -8.55 -2.45
C PRO A 77 26.09 -7.65 -1.27
N GLN A 78 26.92 -7.59 -0.23
CA GLN A 78 26.66 -6.77 0.96
C GLN A 78 26.84 -5.27 0.70
N GLU A 79 27.87 -4.89 -0.03
CA GLU A 79 28.10 -3.50 -0.45
C GLU A 79 26.99 -3.02 -1.39
N LEU A 80 26.58 -3.88 -2.33
CA LEU A 80 25.48 -3.57 -3.24
C LEU A 80 24.17 -3.36 -2.47
N ARG A 81 23.86 -4.21 -1.49
CA ARG A 81 22.68 -4.05 -0.62
C ARG A 81 22.72 -2.71 0.10
N THR A 82 23.84 -2.35 0.68
CA THR A 82 24.01 -1.08 1.40
C THR A 82 23.83 0.11 0.45
N LEU A 83 24.41 0.05 -0.74
CA LEU A 83 24.27 1.08 -1.77
C LEU A 83 22.80 1.25 -2.20
N LEU A 84 22.11 0.13 -2.51
CA LEU A 84 20.74 0.16 -3.00
C LEU A 84 19.77 0.64 -1.92
N ASN A 85 19.92 0.21 -0.67
CA ASN A 85 19.10 0.71 0.44
C ASN A 85 19.21 2.22 0.64
N LYS A 86 20.37 2.81 0.33
CA LYS A 86 20.57 4.26 0.37
C LYS A 86 20.02 4.96 -0.88
N ARG A 87 20.17 4.35 -2.05
CA ARG A 87 19.83 4.96 -3.35
C ARG A 87 18.35 4.84 -3.70
N LEU A 88 17.75 3.64 -3.59
CA LEU A 88 16.40 3.41 -4.07
C LEU A 88 15.35 4.37 -3.47
N PRO A 89 15.37 4.70 -2.15
CA PRO A 89 14.39 5.65 -1.58
C PRO A 89 14.42 7.03 -2.24
N THR A 90 15.53 7.42 -2.88
CA THR A 90 15.66 8.72 -3.53
C THR A 90 15.10 8.75 -4.95
N LEU A 91 14.78 7.59 -5.55
CA LEU A 91 14.32 7.46 -6.92
C LEU A 91 12.82 7.72 -7.06
N LYS A 92 12.40 8.22 -8.23
CA LYS A 92 11.01 8.65 -8.50
C LYS A 92 9.97 7.58 -8.19
N ARG A 93 10.18 6.33 -8.65
CA ARG A 93 9.25 5.23 -8.42
C ARG A 93 8.91 5.04 -6.94
N TRP A 94 9.91 5.05 -6.09
CA TRP A 94 9.76 4.72 -4.67
C TRP A 94 9.21 5.89 -3.89
N ARG A 95 9.66 7.12 -4.16
CA ARG A 95 9.08 8.33 -3.56
C ARG A 95 7.61 8.50 -3.89
N GLN A 96 7.20 8.23 -5.13
CA GLN A 96 5.79 8.29 -5.51
C GLN A 96 4.96 7.21 -4.80
N LYS A 97 5.51 5.98 -4.68
CA LYS A 97 4.84 4.87 -4.00
C LYS A 97 4.64 5.17 -2.51
N GLU A 98 5.66 5.70 -1.82
CA GLU A 98 5.57 6.12 -0.42
C GLU A 98 4.54 7.25 -0.22
N MET A 99 4.57 8.27 -1.07
CA MET A 99 3.61 9.37 -1.01
C MET A 99 2.17 8.85 -1.21
N THR A 100 1.94 7.98 -2.18
CA THR A 100 0.63 7.37 -2.42
C THR A 100 0.17 6.53 -1.23
N GLN A 101 1.07 5.75 -0.63
CA GLN A 101 0.76 4.97 0.58
C GLN A 101 0.40 5.87 1.76
N HIS A 102 1.13 6.95 1.96
CA HIS A 102 0.82 7.93 3.01
C HIS A 102 -0.55 8.58 2.80
N VAL A 103 -0.85 9.04 1.58
CA VAL A 103 -2.17 9.61 1.23
C VAL A 103 -3.29 8.59 1.47
N HIS A 104 -3.10 7.33 1.09
CA HIS A 104 -4.08 6.27 1.33
C HIS A 104 -4.28 5.99 2.83
N TYR A 105 -3.20 5.99 3.61
CA TYR A 105 -3.26 5.81 5.05
C TYR A 105 -4.05 6.94 5.73
N GLU A 106 -3.76 8.20 5.39
CA GLU A 106 -4.47 9.36 5.90
C GLU A 106 -5.97 9.35 5.51
N ALA A 107 -6.26 9.00 4.25
CA ALA A 107 -7.64 8.86 3.77
C ALA A 107 -8.42 7.81 4.59
N VAL A 108 -7.84 6.63 4.81
CA VAL A 108 -8.47 5.57 5.61
C VAL A 108 -8.63 5.99 7.07
N ASN A 109 -7.65 6.68 7.66
CA ASN A 109 -7.78 7.19 9.03
C ASN A 109 -8.89 8.23 9.16
N GLY A 110 -9.05 9.12 8.20
CA GLY A 110 -10.18 10.06 8.14
C GLY A 110 -11.53 9.33 8.16
N VAL A 111 -11.67 8.29 7.32
CA VAL A 111 -12.87 7.44 7.29
C VAL A 111 -13.09 6.71 8.62
N ARG A 112 -12.04 6.15 9.22
CA ARG A 112 -12.15 5.49 10.54
C ARG A 112 -12.66 6.45 11.61
N THR A 113 -12.12 7.64 11.68
CA THR A 113 -12.58 8.68 12.63
C THR A 113 -14.05 9.01 12.39
N TYR A 114 -14.48 9.12 11.13
CA TYR A 114 -15.88 9.37 10.81
C TYR A 114 -16.79 8.21 11.23
N ILE A 115 -16.37 6.96 10.99
CA ILE A 115 -17.10 5.76 11.43
C ILE A 115 -17.26 5.75 12.94
N ASP A 116 -16.19 6.02 13.70
CA ASP A 116 -16.20 6.03 15.17
C ASP A 116 -17.19 7.07 15.70
N GLN A 117 -17.29 8.23 15.08
CA GLN A 117 -18.21 9.31 15.45
C GLN A 117 -19.67 9.03 15.05
N ASN A 118 -19.89 8.16 14.05
CA ASN A 118 -21.21 7.89 13.47
C ASN A 118 -21.58 6.41 13.50
N LEU A 119 -21.03 5.65 14.45
CA LEU A 119 -21.01 4.19 14.45
C LEU A 119 -22.42 3.55 14.31
N PHE A 120 -23.43 4.15 14.92
CA PHE A 120 -24.81 3.66 14.92
C PHE A 120 -25.75 4.41 13.97
N HIS A 121 -25.22 5.33 13.16
CA HIS A 121 -25.92 5.92 12.04
C HIS A 121 -25.82 5.04 10.79
N GLU A 122 -26.57 5.39 9.76
CA GLU A 122 -26.43 4.76 8.45
C GLU A 122 -25.06 5.14 7.87
N LEU A 123 -24.27 4.14 7.56
CA LEU A 123 -22.92 4.27 7.00
C LEU A 123 -22.92 3.59 5.63
N ASP A 124 -23.06 4.40 4.59
CA ASP A 124 -22.98 3.93 3.21
C ASP A 124 -21.52 3.89 2.74
N PRO A 125 -20.98 2.71 2.38
CA PRO A 125 -19.62 2.59 1.91
C PRO A 125 -19.28 3.39 0.64
N GLU A 126 -20.27 3.69 -0.20
CA GLU A 126 -20.07 4.53 -1.39
C GLU A 126 -19.83 5.98 -0.99
N GLN A 127 -20.64 6.50 -0.05
CA GLN A 127 -20.43 7.85 0.50
C GLN A 127 -19.09 7.97 1.24
N LEU A 128 -18.67 6.94 1.96
CA LEU A 128 -17.37 6.91 2.62
C LEU A 128 -16.21 6.95 1.61
N ALA A 129 -16.37 6.35 0.44
CA ALA A 129 -15.40 6.45 -0.64
C ALA A 129 -15.34 7.86 -1.25
N GLU A 130 -16.50 8.50 -1.45
CA GLU A 130 -16.60 9.86 -1.95
C GLU A 130 -15.94 10.88 -1.03
N MET A 131 -16.08 10.72 0.28
CA MET A 131 -15.42 11.59 1.30
C MET A 131 -13.91 11.69 1.11
N VAL A 132 -13.29 10.65 0.58
CA VAL A 132 -11.83 10.58 0.37
C VAL A 132 -11.45 10.65 -1.11
N HIS A 133 -12.39 11.06 -1.96
CA HIS A 133 -12.20 11.25 -3.41
C HIS A 133 -11.68 9.99 -4.14
N LEU A 134 -12.08 8.81 -3.68
CA LEU A 134 -11.76 7.54 -4.32
C LEU A 134 -13.02 6.92 -4.95
N SER A 135 -12.85 6.22 -6.08
CA SER A 135 -13.91 5.34 -6.56
C SER A 135 -14.16 4.23 -5.54
N PHE A 136 -15.40 3.77 -5.43
CA PHE A 136 -15.78 2.70 -4.47
C PHE A 136 -14.90 1.44 -4.60
N TYR A 137 -14.60 1.01 -5.82
CA TYR A 137 -13.73 -0.13 -6.06
C TYR A 137 -12.31 0.09 -5.51
N HIS A 138 -11.72 1.27 -5.78
CA HIS A 138 -10.39 1.62 -5.30
C HIS A 138 -10.37 1.77 -3.76
N PHE A 139 -11.37 2.44 -3.20
CA PHE A 139 -11.53 2.61 -1.77
C PHE A 139 -11.57 1.27 -1.02
N ARG A 140 -12.36 0.29 -1.48
CA ARG A 140 -12.42 -1.05 -0.87
C ARG A 140 -11.05 -1.72 -0.82
N LYS A 141 -10.27 -1.62 -1.91
CA LYS A 141 -8.92 -2.18 -1.99
C LYS A 141 -7.97 -1.47 -1.03
N VAL A 142 -7.98 -0.14 -1.01
CA VAL A 142 -7.15 0.69 -0.14
C VAL A 142 -7.50 0.45 1.33
N PHE A 143 -8.77 0.49 1.68
CA PHE A 143 -9.25 0.25 3.04
C PHE A 143 -8.80 -1.11 3.57
N ARG A 144 -9.01 -2.17 2.79
CA ARG A 144 -8.57 -3.52 3.16
C ARG A 144 -7.05 -3.64 3.30
N ASN A 145 -6.28 -2.97 2.43
CA ASN A 145 -4.81 -2.99 2.51
C ASN A 145 -4.30 -2.30 3.79
N VAL A 146 -4.98 -1.25 4.26
CA VAL A 146 -4.58 -0.49 5.46
C VAL A 146 -5.09 -1.16 6.73
N THR A 147 -6.33 -1.67 6.75
CA THR A 147 -6.98 -2.20 7.97
C THR A 147 -6.90 -3.72 8.10
N GLY A 148 -6.60 -4.44 7.03
CA GLY A 148 -6.61 -5.90 6.98
C GLY A 148 -8.00 -6.51 6.71
N GLU A 149 -9.08 -5.75 6.76
CA GLU A 149 -10.45 -6.25 6.63
C GLU A 149 -11.32 -5.38 5.71
N ASN A 150 -12.46 -5.92 5.26
CA ASN A 150 -13.42 -5.16 4.46
C ASN A 150 -14.16 -4.15 5.33
N ILE A 151 -14.55 -3.01 4.74
CA ILE A 151 -15.22 -1.91 5.47
C ILE A 151 -16.50 -2.35 6.19
N GLY A 152 -17.33 -3.19 5.57
CA GLY A 152 -18.55 -3.71 6.22
C GLY A 152 -18.23 -4.56 7.45
N THR A 153 -17.23 -5.44 7.36
CA THR A 153 -16.74 -6.26 8.48
C THR A 153 -16.18 -5.37 9.58
N TYR A 154 -15.40 -4.36 9.22
CA TYR A 154 -14.84 -3.37 10.15
C TYR A 154 -15.93 -2.67 10.97
N ILE A 155 -16.94 -2.10 10.30
CA ILE A 155 -18.08 -1.41 10.95
C ILE A 155 -18.84 -2.37 11.86
N GLN A 156 -19.14 -3.58 11.39
CA GLN A 156 -19.88 -4.58 12.17
C GLN A 156 -19.10 -4.99 13.42
N ARG A 157 -17.81 -5.22 13.33
CA ARG A 157 -16.94 -5.55 14.46
C ARG A 157 -16.95 -4.43 15.51
N LEU A 158 -16.77 -3.17 15.11
CA LEU A 158 -16.82 -2.04 16.04
C LEU A 158 -18.15 -1.92 16.75
N ARG A 159 -19.27 -2.13 16.05
CA ARG A 159 -20.61 -2.14 16.66
C ARG A 159 -20.77 -3.22 17.72
N LEU A 160 -20.29 -4.43 17.43
CA LEU A 160 -20.34 -5.55 18.36
C LEU A 160 -19.42 -5.33 19.56
N GLU A 161 -18.22 -4.82 19.36
CA GLU A 161 -17.27 -4.47 20.43
C GLU A 161 -17.85 -3.40 21.36
N TYR A 162 -18.48 -2.36 20.82
CA TYR A 162 -19.14 -1.34 21.61
C TYR A 162 -20.31 -1.89 22.43
N ILE A 163 -21.18 -2.72 21.83
CA ILE A 163 -22.30 -3.38 22.51
C ILE A 163 -21.78 -4.28 23.62
N ALA A 164 -20.76 -5.09 23.36
CA ALA A 164 -20.14 -5.95 24.37
C ALA A 164 -19.56 -5.13 25.53
N HIS A 165 -18.92 -4.00 25.24
CA HIS A 165 -18.44 -3.07 26.26
C HIS A 165 -19.58 -2.54 27.14
N LEU A 166 -20.70 -2.09 26.56
CA LEU A 166 -21.86 -1.63 27.32
C LEU A 166 -22.44 -2.73 28.21
N LEU A 167 -22.56 -3.95 27.71
CA LEU A 167 -23.05 -5.10 28.49
C LEU A 167 -22.20 -5.36 29.74
N ILE A 168 -20.88 -5.23 29.61
CA ILE A 168 -19.96 -5.50 30.72
C ILE A 168 -19.92 -4.33 31.72
N THR A 169 -19.99 -3.07 31.23
CA THR A 169 -19.72 -1.90 32.06
C THR A 169 -20.95 -1.27 32.65
N THR A 170 -22.14 -1.43 32.04
CA THR A 170 -23.35 -0.71 32.49
C THR A 170 -24.40 -1.61 33.16
N GLY A 171 -24.30 -2.93 33.01
CA GLY A 171 -25.33 -3.87 33.49
C GLY A 171 -26.68 -3.74 32.75
N GLN A 172 -26.75 -2.99 31.65
CA GLN A 172 -27.95 -2.85 30.82
C GLN A 172 -28.28 -4.18 30.13
N SER A 173 -29.57 -4.42 29.90
CA SER A 173 -30.01 -5.59 29.10
C SER A 173 -29.69 -5.39 27.61
N ILE A 174 -29.58 -6.49 26.87
CA ILE A 174 -29.41 -6.48 25.40
C ILE A 174 -30.49 -5.65 24.72
N GLU A 175 -31.71 -5.72 25.19
CA GLU A 175 -32.86 -4.97 24.62
C GLU A 175 -32.72 -3.45 24.86
N GLU A 176 -32.25 -3.04 26.03
CA GLU A 176 -31.99 -1.63 26.34
C GLU A 176 -30.86 -1.06 25.46
N ILE A 177 -29.78 -1.81 25.31
CA ILE A 177 -28.66 -1.42 24.45
C ILE A 177 -29.12 -1.37 22.97
N GLY A 178 -29.88 -2.35 22.50
CA GLY A 178 -30.43 -2.36 21.15
C GLY A 178 -31.31 -1.14 20.84
N ARG A 179 -32.14 -0.72 21.80
CA ARG A 179 -32.93 0.53 21.69
C ARG A 179 -32.07 1.78 21.69
N GLN A 180 -31.07 1.85 22.55
CA GLN A 180 -30.17 2.98 22.67
C GLN A 180 -29.28 3.16 21.41
N THR A 181 -28.82 2.07 20.83
CA THR A 181 -27.92 2.10 19.66
C THR A 181 -28.66 2.06 18.33
N ASN A 182 -29.99 1.89 18.35
CA ASN A 182 -30.81 1.63 17.16
C ASN A 182 -30.25 0.49 16.28
N TYR A 183 -29.59 -0.49 16.92
CA TYR A 183 -28.97 -1.63 16.24
C TYR A 183 -29.72 -2.92 16.61
N PRO A 184 -30.21 -3.68 15.64
CA PRO A 184 -30.93 -4.92 15.93
C PRO A 184 -29.97 -5.96 16.51
N VAL A 185 -29.98 -6.09 17.83
CA VAL A 185 -29.20 -7.10 18.53
C VAL A 185 -30.00 -8.41 18.51
N SER A 186 -29.80 -9.24 17.50
CA SER A 186 -30.42 -10.58 17.49
C SER A 186 -29.50 -11.57 18.20
N TYR A 187 -30.12 -12.49 18.97
CA TYR A 187 -29.42 -13.58 19.70
C TYR A 187 -28.47 -14.43 18.83
N THR A 188 -28.68 -14.45 17.54
CA THR A 188 -27.87 -15.21 16.59
C THR A 188 -26.43 -14.68 16.46
N HIS A 189 -26.21 -13.39 16.64
CA HIS A 189 -24.86 -12.80 16.52
C HIS A 189 -24.00 -12.97 17.78
N LEU A 190 -24.63 -12.99 18.95
CA LEU A 190 -23.92 -13.18 20.23
C LEU A 190 -23.45 -14.62 20.42
N ARG A 191 -24.19 -15.62 19.96
CA ARG A 191 -23.84 -17.05 20.06
C ARG A 191 -22.61 -17.42 19.23
N ALA A 192 -22.32 -16.69 18.16
CA ALA A 192 -21.11 -16.94 17.34
C ALA A 192 -19.81 -16.54 18.06
N HIS A 193 -19.87 -15.59 18.99
CA HIS A 193 -18.70 -15.19 19.78
C HIS A 193 -18.45 -16.04 21.03
N GLU A 194 -19.50 -16.58 21.63
CA GLU A 194 -19.35 -17.49 22.80
C GLU A 194 -18.67 -18.81 22.43
N THR A 195 -18.86 -19.30 21.19
CA THR A 195 -18.22 -20.55 20.73
C THR A 195 -16.75 -20.38 20.34
N SER A 196 -16.26 -19.15 20.12
CA SER A 196 -14.84 -18.87 19.81
C SER A 196 -13.95 -18.66 21.06
N ALA A 197 -14.55 -18.48 22.24
CA ALA A 197 -13.82 -18.22 23.49
C ALA A 197 -13.50 -19.51 24.29
N HIS A 198 -13.87 -20.67 23.79
CA HIS A 198 -13.67 -21.98 24.45
C HIS A 198 -12.90 -22.99 23.59
N LEU A 199 -11.95 -22.54 22.74
CA LEU A 199 -10.98 -23.44 22.09
C LEU A 199 -9.56 -22.99 22.38
#